data_d9d9b8e7277627c300a4566fbc2cbad7
#
_entry.id   d9d9b8e7277627c300a4566fbc2cbad7
#
_cell.length_a   1.000
_cell.length_b   1.000
_cell.length_c   1.000
_cell.angle_alpha   90.00
_cell.angle_beta   90.00
_cell.angle_gamma   90.00
#
_symmetry.space_group_name_H-M   'P 1'
#
loop_
_entity.id
_entity.type
_entity.pdbx_description
1 polymer ?
#
loop_
_entity_poly.entity_id
_entity_poly.type
_entity_poly.pdbx_seq_one_letter_code
_entity_poly.pdbx_strand_id
1 'polypeptide(L)'
;MNLNKRLITAFSLIIVGLFISSSILAQKTTNPLKGKNVLFVYGGWEGHDPVLTRDIFVPWMRSEGAEVVVRDNLDCYTDSALMSKTDLIIQIWTMGKISNEQERGLLTAVKRGVGLAGWHGGLGDAFRNNVEYQFMVGGQWVAHPGGVIPYDVHIIDHEDKVTNGLKDFHMNSEQYYMHVDPNVKVLATTTFSGDHASWIDGCVIPVVWKKMYGKGRVFYSSLGHVAKDFDVPEALEIMKRGIRWAVVSLYEEPESWINPVYAD
;
A
#
# COMPACT_ATOMS: atom_id res chain seq x y z
N MET A 1 54.19 26.77 74.12
CA MET A 1 54.27 25.34 73.91
C MET A 1 52.81 24.84 73.79
N ASN A 2 52.26 24.96 72.63
CA ASN A 2 50.86 24.64 72.36
C ASN A 2 50.74 23.70 71.17
N LEU A 3 50.20 22.52 71.43
CA LEU A 3 49.89 21.50 70.43
C LEU A 3 48.52 21.78 69.85
N ASN A 4 48.49 22.08 68.55
CA ASN A 4 47.23 22.16 67.75
C ASN A 4 46.81 20.75 67.28
N LYS A 5 45.66 20.33 67.78
CA LYS A 5 44.94 19.16 67.28
C LYS A 5 44.12 19.57 66.03
N ARG A 6 44.45 19.03 64.89
CA ARG A 6 43.60 19.13 63.67
C ARG A 6 42.57 17.98 63.70
N LEU A 7 41.29 18.36 63.75
CA LEU A 7 40.17 17.46 63.46
C LEU A 7 40.09 17.25 61.96
N ILE A 8 40.13 16.03 61.52
CA ILE A 8 39.83 15.62 60.15
C ILE A 8 38.36 15.13 60.13
N THR A 9 37.50 15.91 59.51
CA THR A 9 36.10 15.55 59.31
C THR A 9 36.02 14.79 58.00
N ALA A 10 35.72 13.49 58.06
CA ALA A 10 35.48 12.69 56.89
C ALA A 10 34.03 12.92 56.36
N PHE A 11 33.90 13.46 55.18
CA PHE A 11 32.62 13.57 54.46
C PHE A 11 32.39 12.28 53.68
N SER A 12 31.44 11.45 54.18
CA SER A 12 30.96 10.28 53.44
C SER A 12 29.94 10.73 52.37
N LEU A 13 30.33 10.72 51.12
CA LEU A 13 29.41 10.88 49.99
C LEU A 13 28.64 9.57 49.77
N ILE A 14 27.36 9.58 50.12
CA ILE A 14 26.43 8.51 49.79
C ILE A 14 25.93 8.80 48.37
N ILE A 15 26.44 8.06 47.36
CA ILE A 15 25.91 8.06 46.00
C ILE A 15 24.69 7.15 45.98
N VAL A 16 23.49 7.74 46.04
CA VAL A 16 22.24 7.04 45.76
C VAL A 16 22.11 6.87 44.26
N GLY A 17 22.46 5.70 43.77
CA GLY A 17 22.22 5.32 42.37
C GLY A 17 20.72 5.09 42.13
N LEU A 18 20.06 6.05 41.52
CA LEU A 18 18.73 5.86 40.93
C LEU A 18 18.85 4.93 39.73
N PHE A 19 18.57 3.66 39.89
CA PHE A 19 18.28 2.75 38.80
C PHE A 19 16.90 3.12 38.21
N ILE A 20 16.88 3.94 37.18
CA ILE A 20 15.69 4.14 36.31
C ILE A 20 15.58 2.86 35.50
N SER A 21 14.77 1.91 35.96
CA SER A 21 14.35 0.75 35.16
C SER A 21 13.44 1.27 34.07
N SER A 22 14.01 1.55 32.86
CA SER A 22 13.25 1.78 31.66
C SER A 22 12.54 0.49 31.28
N SER A 23 11.31 0.33 31.75
CA SER A 23 10.40 -0.70 31.26
C SER A 23 10.13 -0.37 29.80
N ILE A 24 10.89 -0.95 28.88
CA ILE A 24 10.52 -1.01 27.47
C ILE A 24 9.25 -1.87 27.44
N LEU A 25 8.11 -1.23 27.52
CA LEU A 25 6.84 -1.83 27.13
C LEU A 25 7.01 -2.18 25.63
N ALA A 26 7.33 -3.45 25.37
CA ALA A 26 7.23 -4.00 24.04
C ALA A 26 5.80 -3.74 23.58
N GLN A 27 5.61 -2.73 22.76
CA GLN A 27 4.33 -2.40 22.14
C GLN A 27 3.95 -3.64 21.34
N LYS A 28 3.00 -4.40 21.84
CA LYS A 28 2.47 -5.58 21.16
C LYS A 28 1.95 -5.09 19.83
N THR A 29 2.73 -5.26 18.75
CA THR A 29 2.30 -4.90 17.41
C THR A 29 1.08 -5.76 17.11
N THR A 30 -0.10 -5.18 17.31
CA THR A 30 -1.35 -5.84 16.95
C THR A 30 -1.37 -5.97 15.44
N ASN A 31 -1.53 -7.20 14.95
CA ASN A 31 -1.67 -7.45 13.52
C ASN A 31 -2.86 -6.65 12.97
N PRO A 32 -2.66 -5.71 12.03
CA PRO A 32 -3.72 -4.84 11.53
C PRO A 32 -4.90 -5.58 10.90
N LEU A 33 -4.67 -6.78 10.33
CA LEU A 33 -5.69 -7.61 9.68
C LEU A 33 -6.55 -8.41 10.66
N LYS A 34 -6.12 -8.57 11.90
CA LYS A 34 -6.84 -9.40 12.86
C LYS A 34 -8.25 -8.88 13.16
N GLY A 35 -9.26 -9.72 12.90
CA GLY A 35 -10.67 -9.40 13.11
C GLY A 35 -11.25 -8.39 12.12
N LYS A 36 -10.58 -8.16 10.97
CA LYS A 36 -11.06 -7.26 9.92
C LYS A 36 -11.84 -8.01 8.86
N ASN A 37 -12.88 -7.37 8.34
CA ASN A 37 -13.70 -7.87 7.25
C ASN A 37 -13.12 -7.39 5.91
N VAL A 38 -12.60 -8.31 5.12
CA VAL A 38 -12.01 -8.03 3.82
C VAL A 38 -12.93 -8.56 2.72
N LEU A 39 -13.29 -7.69 1.78
CA LEU A 39 -13.96 -8.06 0.55
C LEU A 39 -12.89 -8.19 -0.56
N PHE A 40 -12.65 -9.41 -1.04
CA PHE A 40 -11.72 -9.70 -2.12
C PHE A 40 -12.49 -9.90 -3.43
N VAL A 41 -12.34 -8.97 -4.38
CA VAL A 41 -13.04 -8.98 -5.66
C VAL A 41 -12.02 -9.26 -6.76
N TYR A 42 -12.25 -10.32 -7.55
CA TYR A 42 -11.32 -10.72 -8.58
C TYR A 42 -12.04 -11.12 -9.88
N GLY A 43 -11.36 -10.96 -11.01
CA GLY A 43 -11.87 -11.31 -12.32
C GLY A 43 -11.34 -10.40 -13.44
N GLY A 44 -12.16 -10.21 -14.46
CA GLY A 44 -11.78 -9.49 -15.66
C GLY A 44 -10.92 -10.34 -16.58
N TRP A 45 -9.86 -9.76 -17.15
CA TRP A 45 -8.99 -10.47 -18.08
C TRP A 45 -8.11 -11.51 -17.39
N GLU A 46 -8.19 -12.77 -17.84
CA GLU A 46 -7.52 -13.91 -17.22
C GLU A 46 -5.99 -13.89 -17.35
N GLY A 47 -5.44 -13.15 -18.33
CA GLY A 47 -3.99 -13.04 -18.54
C GLY A 47 -3.22 -12.40 -17.40
N HIS A 48 -3.89 -11.81 -16.42
CA HIS A 48 -3.30 -11.28 -15.18
C HIS A 48 -3.44 -12.24 -13.98
N ASP A 49 -3.67 -13.51 -14.21
CA ASP A 49 -3.73 -14.57 -13.19
C ASP A 49 -4.61 -14.23 -11.96
N PRO A 50 -5.85 -13.69 -12.13
CA PRO A 50 -6.66 -13.23 -10.98
C PRO A 50 -6.97 -14.36 -9.99
N VAL A 51 -7.10 -15.61 -10.47
CA VAL A 51 -7.32 -16.79 -9.62
C VAL A 51 -6.06 -17.14 -8.84
N LEU A 52 -4.89 -17.18 -9.50
CA LEU A 52 -3.64 -17.56 -8.86
C LEU A 52 -3.19 -16.49 -7.84
N THR A 53 -3.36 -15.21 -8.15
CA THR A 53 -3.06 -14.14 -7.19
C THR A 53 -4.01 -14.14 -5.99
N ARG A 54 -5.32 -14.42 -6.20
CA ARG A 54 -6.26 -14.68 -5.10
C ARG A 54 -5.74 -15.77 -4.17
N ASP A 55 -5.21 -16.87 -4.73
CA ASP A 55 -4.75 -18.04 -3.97
C ASP A 55 -3.44 -17.76 -3.19
N ILE A 56 -2.70 -16.70 -3.52
CA ILE A 56 -1.60 -16.17 -2.72
C ILE A 56 -2.15 -15.34 -1.55
N PHE A 57 -2.99 -14.34 -1.83
CA PHE A 57 -3.32 -13.31 -0.85
C PHE A 57 -4.46 -13.70 0.09
N VAL A 58 -5.48 -14.43 -0.35
CA VAL A 58 -6.62 -14.81 0.50
C VAL A 58 -6.19 -15.72 1.66
N PRO A 59 -5.42 -16.83 1.45
CA PRO A 59 -4.94 -17.65 2.56
C PRO A 59 -4.04 -16.87 3.50
N TRP A 60 -3.17 -16.00 2.97
CA TRP A 60 -2.32 -15.16 3.80
C TRP A 60 -3.14 -14.20 4.69
N MET A 61 -4.11 -13.47 4.16
CA MET A 61 -4.95 -12.57 4.97
C MET A 61 -5.73 -13.33 6.06
N ARG A 62 -6.24 -14.54 5.74
CA ARG A 62 -6.90 -15.40 6.73
C ARG A 62 -5.94 -15.88 7.81
N SER A 63 -4.70 -16.22 7.47
CA SER A 63 -3.67 -16.59 8.45
C SER A 63 -3.28 -15.43 9.38
N GLU A 64 -3.44 -14.18 8.90
CA GLU A 64 -3.28 -12.95 9.69
C GLU A 64 -4.53 -12.65 10.55
N GLY A 65 -5.59 -13.46 10.45
CA GLY A 65 -6.80 -13.35 11.26
C GLY A 65 -7.92 -12.49 10.66
N ALA A 66 -7.86 -12.19 9.35
CA ALA A 66 -8.95 -11.50 8.67
C ALA A 66 -10.10 -12.45 8.28
N GLU A 67 -11.33 -11.93 8.32
CA GLU A 67 -12.51 -12.56 7.74
C GLU A 67 -12.61 -12.15 6.26
N VAL A 68 -12.31 -13.08 5.36
CA VAL A 68 -12.22 -12.78 3.92
C VAL A 68 -13.41 -13.34 3.16
N VAL A 69 -14.24 -12.45 2.62
CA VAL A 69 -15.32 -12.75 1.67
C VAL A 69 -14.76 -12.57 0.26
N VAL A 70 -14.86 -13.62 -0.56
CA VAL A 70 -14.34 -13.61 -1.94
C VAL A 70 -15.52 -13.50 -2.92
N ARG A 71 -15.39 -12.65 -3.94
CA ARG A 71 -16.37 -12.45 -5.01
C ARG A 71 -15.69 -12.40 -6.37
N ASP A 72 -16.30 -13.06 -7.32
CA ASP A 72 -15.90 -13.13 -8.74
C ASP A 72 -16.83 -12.30 -9.66
N ASN A 73 -17.53 -11.35 -9.08
CA ASN A 73 -18.40 -10.42 -9.78
C ASN A 73 -18.44 -9.08 -9.08
N LEU A 74 -18.87 -8.03 -9.81
CA LEU A 74 -18.93 -6.65 -9.30
C LEU A 74 -20.26 -6.31 -8.59
N ASP A 75 -21.26 -7.22 -8.63
CA ASP A 75 -22.55 -6.99 -7.98
C ASP A 75 -22.42 -6.86 -6.45
N CYS A 76 -21.35 -7.43 -5.89
CA CYS A 76 -21.02 -7.29 -4.48
C CYS A 76 -20.91 -5.82 -4.02
N TYR A 77 -20.60 -4.89 -4.91
CA TYR A 77 -20.56 -3.45 -4.60
C TYR A 77 -21.95 -2.84 -4.39
N THR A 78 -23.01 -3.48 -4.88
CA THR A 78 -24.40 -3.05 -4.66
C THR A 78 -25.03 -3.67 -3.41
N ASP A 79 -24.39 -4.68 -2.80
CA ASP A 79 -24.83 -5.28 -1.55
C ASP A 79 -24.50 -4.38 -0.36
N SER A 80 -25.47 -3.55 0.04
CA SER A 80 -25.31 -2.59 1.12
C SER A 80 -25.00 -3.25 2.48
N ALA A 81 -25.52 -4.47 2.72
CA ALA A 81 -25.27 -5.20 3.97
C ALA A 81 -23.81 -5.70 4.04
N LEU A 82 -23.28 -6.21 2.92
CA LEU A 82 -21.87 -6.60 2.80
C LEU A 82 -20.98 -5.37 2.91
N MET A 83 -21.23 -4.35 2.09
CA MET A 83 -20.41 -3.13 2.03
C MET A 83 -20.36 -2.39 3.37
N SER A 84 -21.46 -2.41 4.16
CA SER A 84 -21.50 -1.74 5.48
C SER A 84 -20.59 -2.39 6.53
N LYS A 85 -20.26 -3.65 6.38
CA LYS A 85 -19.39 -4.42 7.29
C LYS A 85 -17.94 -4.49 6.81
N THR A 86 -17.66 -4.08 5.58
CA THR A 86 -16.34 -4.19 4.96
C THR A 86 -15.40 -3.13 5.51
N ASP A 87 -14.22 -3.55 5.95
CA ASP A 87 -13.11 -2.69 6.40
C ASP A 87 -12.13 -2.40 5.27
N LEU A 88 -11.93 -3.36 4.37
CA LEU A 88 -11.00 -3.29 3.25
C LEU A 88 -11.58 -3.97 2.02
N ILE A 89 -11.44 -3.34 0.87
CA ILE A 89 -11.68 -3.94 -0.44
C ILE A 89 -10.33 -4.23 -1.09
N ILE A 90 -10.11 -5.48 -1.49
CA ILE A 90 -9.05 -5.85 -2.44
C ILE A 90 -9.71 -6.02 -3.80
N GLN A 91 -9.27 -5.26 -4.79
CA GLN A 91 -9.78 -5.38 -6.14
C GLN A 91 -8.67 -5.76 -7.13
N ILE A 92 -8.89 -6.85 -7.87
CA ILE A 92 -8.08 -7.29 -9.00
C ILE A 92 -9.02 -7.66 -10.16
N TRP A 93 -9.44 -6.63 -10.90
CA TRP A 93 -10.42 -6.74 -11.99
C TRP A 93 -9.94 -6.00 -13.24
N THR A 94 -9.20 -6.66 -14.11
CA THR A 94 -8.59 -6.01 -15.29
C THR A 94 -9.57 -5.86 -16.44
N MET A 95 -9.55 -4.70 -17.12
CA MET A 95 -10.28 -4.42 -18.37
C MET A 95 -11.79 -4.75 -18.30
N GLY A 96 -12.46 -4.23 -17.28
CA GLY A 96 -13.89 -4.43 -17.08
C GLY A 96 -14.74 -3.22 -17.46
N LYS A 97 -16.04 -3.43 -17.29
CA LYS A 97 -17.04 -2.36 -17.23
C LYS A 97 -17.72 -2.44 -15.88
N ILE A 98 -17.98 -1.28 -15.29
CA ILE A 98 -18.70 -1.16 -14.03
C ILE A 98 -20.00 -0.41 -14.28
N SER A 99 -21.11 -0.85 -13.69
CA SER A 99 -22.38 -0.09 -13.77
C SER A 99 -22.34 1.11 -12.84
N ASN A 100 -23.23 2.09 -13.09
CA ASN A 100 -23.33 3.28 -12.24
C ASN A 100 -23.67 2.94 -10.77
N GLU A 101 -24.43 1.85 -10.55
CA GLU A 101 -24.80 1.38 -9.21
C GLU A 101 -23.61 0.74 -8.51
N GLN A 102 -22.87 -0.13 -9.20
CA GLN A 102 -21.68 -0.78 -8.69
C GLN A 102 -20.59 0.25 -8.37
N GLU A 103 -20.35 1.18 -9.30
CA GLU A 103 -19.39 2.28 -9.10
C GLU A 103 -19.76 3.11 -7.87
N ARG A 104 -21.01 3.56 -7.79
CA ARG A 104 -21.50 4.36 -6.67
C ARG A 104 -21.32 3.65 -5.34
N GLY A 105 -21.56 2.33 -5.29
CA GLY A 105 -21.35 1.51 -4.11
C GLY A 105 -19.88 1.48 -3.69
N LEU A 106 -18.99 1.23 -4.63
CA LEU A 106 -17.53 1.21 -4.41
C LEU A 106 -17.01 2.59 -3.95
N LEU A 107 -17.28 3.64 -4.73
CA LEU A 107 -16.82 5.01 -4.41
C LEU A 107 -17.33 5.50 -3.07
N THR A 108 -18.62 5.24 -2.75
CA THR A 108 -19.22 5.64 -1.47
C THR A 108 -18.56 4.93 -0.30
N ALA A 109 -18.26 3.63 -0.42
CA ALA A 109 -17.59 2.87 0.62
C ALA A 109 -16.19 3.43 0.91
N VAL A 110 -15.39 3.65 -0.14
CA VAL A 110 -14.04 4.19 0.03
C VAL A 110 -14.10 5.62 0.58
N LYS A 111 -14.94 6.49 0.02
CA LYS A 111 -15.09 7.87 0.47
C LYS A 111 -15.46 8.01 1.96
N ARG A 112 -16.23 7.06 2.51
CA ARG A 112 -16.58 7.06 3.95
C ARG A 112 -15.48 6.50 4.85
N GLY A 113 -14.42 5.86 4.29
CA GLY A 113 -13.28 5.39 5.06
C GLY A 113 -12.91 3.90 4.88
N VAL A 114 -13.66 3.12 4.09
CA VAL A 114 -13.23 1.75 3.74
C VAL A 114 -11.91 1.81 2.99
N GLY A 115 -10.95 0.97 3.38
CA GLY A 115 -9.68 0.87 2.65
C GLY A 115 -9.88 0.21 1.28
N LEU A 116 -9.05 0.61 0.30
CA LEU A 116 -8.97 -0.02 -1.00
C LEU A 116 -7.51 -0.38 -1.29
N ALA A 117 -7.26 -1.59 -1.75
CA ALA A 117 -5.93 -1.98 -2.22
C ALA A 117 -6.03 -2.88 -3.45
N GLY A 118 -5.04 -2.80 -4.32
CA GLY A 118 -4.96 -3.63 -5.51
C GLY A 118 -3.67 -3.38 -6.26
N TRP A 119 -3.48 -4.13 -7.32
CA TRP A 119 -2.23 -4.11 -8.06
C TRP A 119 -2.43 -4.22 -9.56
N HIS A 120 -1.40 -3.80 -10.28
CA HIS A 120 -1.26 -3.93 -11.72
C HIS A 120 -2.53 -3.50 -12.47
N GLY A 121 -2.90 -4.21 -13.52
CA GLY A 121 -4.15 -3.94 -14.25
C GLY A 121 -5.41 -4.21 -13.44
N GLY A 122 -5.33 -5.02 -12.37
CA GLY A 122 -6.48 -5.34 -11.53
C GLY A 122 -7.08 -4.15 -10.79
N LEU A 123 -6.30 -3.10 -10.56
CA LEU A 123 -6.77 -1.83 -10.02
C LEU A 123 -6.49 -0.67 -11.00
N GLY A 124 -5.28 -0.56 -11.56
CA GLY A 124 -4.88 0.57 -12.41
C GLY A 124 -5.42 0.52 -13.84
N ASP A 125 -5.96 -0.60 -14.30
CA ASP A 125 -6.56 -0.79 -15.62
C ASP A 125 -7.96 -1.46 -15.56
N ALA A 126 -8.64 -1.32 -14.45
CA ALA A 126 -9.91 -2.00 -14.24
C ALA A 126 -11.05 -1.44 -15.11
N PHE A 127 -11.24 -0.12 -15.07
CA PHE A 127 -12.37 0.55 -15.72
C PHE A 127 -11.89 1.78 -16.50
N ARG A 128 -11.29 1.56 -17.67
CA ARG A 128 -10.58 2.58 -18.48
C ARG A 128 -11.39 3.83 -18.81
N ASN A 129 -12.71 3.70 -18.96
CA ASN A 129 -13.59 4.79 -19.37
C ASN A 129 -14.24 5.52 -18.17
N ASN A 130 -13.81 5.20 -16.95
CA ASN A 130 -14.45 5.70 -15.76
C ASN A 130 -13.53 6.67 -14.98
N VAL A 131 -13.80 7.96 -15.15
CA VAL A 131 -12.95 9.03 -14.61
C VAL A 131 -13.02 9.15 -13.09
N GLU A 132 -14.20 8.92 -12.48
CA GLU A 132 -14.35 8.95 -11.02
C GLU A 132 -13.59 7.80 -10.35
N TYR A 133 -13.61 6.63 -10.98
CA TYR A 133 -12.83 5.50 -10.52
C TYR A 133 -11.32 5.80 -10.59
N GLN A 134 -10.83 6.35 -11.70
CA GLN A 134 -9.42 6.74 -11.87
C GLN A 134 -9.01 7.79 -10.84
N PHE A 135 -9.90 8.76 -10.57
CA PHE A 135 -9.67 9.78 -9.56
C PHE A 135 -9.56 9.18 -8.14
N MET A 136 -10.35 8.14 -7.84
CA MET A 136 -10.23 7.39 -6.58
C MET A 136 -8.90 6.63 -6.49
N VAL A 137 -8.51 5.91 -7.56
CA VAL A 137 -7.27 5.11 -7.58
C VAL A 137 -6.02 5.97 -7.58
N GLY A 138 -6.07 7.13 -8.20
CA GLY A 138 -4.94 8.06 -8.32
C GLY A 138 -4.04 7.77 -9.52
N GLY A 139 -4.48 6.96 -10.47
CA GLY A 139 -3.75 6.72 -11.71
C GLY A 139 -4.49 5.80 -12.65
N GLN A 140 -4.01 5.79 -13.90
CA GLN A 140 -4.56 5.00 -14.98
C GLN A 140 -3.42 4.42 -15.83
N TRP A 141 -3.50 3.15 -16.13
CA TRP A 141 -2.63 2.51 -17.10
C TRP A 141 -2.76 3.14 -18.49
N VAL A 142 -1.63 3.30 -19.16
CA VAL A 142 -1.54 3.83 -20.51
C VAL A 142 -0.92 2.81 -21.46
N ALA A 143 0.26 2.28 -21.11
CA ALA A 143 1.02 1.36 -21.94
C ALA A 143 2.03 0.57 -21.12
N HIS A 144 2.55 -0.51 -21.72
CA HIS A 144 3.72 -1.26 -21.26
C HIS A 144 4.64 -1.56 -22.45
N PRO A 145 5.38 -0.54 -22.97
CA PRO A 145 6.23 -0.70 -24.14
C PRO A 145 7.26 -1.83 -23.92
N GLY A 146 7.33 -2.76 -24.87
CA GLY A 146 8.19 -3.93 -24.80
C GLY A 146 7.53 -5.19 -24.19
N GLY A 147 6.31 -5.07 -23.64
CA GLY A 147 5.64 -6.19 -22.98
C GLY A 147 6.34 -6.59 -21.67
N VAL A 148 6.64 -7.88 -21.49
CA VAL A 148 7.41 -8.38 -20.36
C VAL A 148 8.90 -8.15 -20.61
N ILE A 149 9.51 -7.27 -19.82
CA ILE A 149 10.91 -6.85 -19.93
C ILE A 149 11.58 -6.80 -18.55
N PRO A 150 12.92 -6.87 -18.49
CA PRO A 150 13.65 -6.59 -17.27
C PRO A 150 13.66 -5.07 -16.98
N TYR A 151 13.42 -4.68 -15.73
CA TYR A 151 13.52 -3.29 -15.28
C TYR A 151 13.78 -3.19 -13.77
N ASP A 152 14.26 -2.03 -13.33
CA ASP A 152 14.53 -1.77 -11.93
C ASP A 152 13.40 -0.96 -11.29
N VAL A 153 13.13 -1.26 -10.02
CA VAL A 153 12.22 -0.52 -9.15
C VAL A 153 13.06 0.17 -8.06
N HIS A 154 12.93 1.48 -7.97
CA HIS A 154 13.66 2.32 -7.03
C HIS A 154 12.77 2.73 -5.88
N ILE A 155 13.19 2.43 -4.65
CA ILE A 155 12.51 2.87 -3.42
C ILE A 155 12.89 4.34 -3.18
N ILE A 156 11.89 5.24 -3.17
CA ILE A 156 12.14 6.67 -3.01
C ILE A 156 11.71 7.22 -1.63
N ASP A 157 10.86 6.50 -0.90
CA ASP A 157 10.51 6.83 0.48
C ASP A 157 10.92 5.67 1.40
N HIS A 158 12.08 5.79 2.04
CA HIS A 158 12.63 4.78 2.95
C HIS A 158 12.08 4.88 4.38
N GLU A 159 11.32 5.94 4.70
CA GLU A 159 10.72 6.17 6.02
C GLU A 159 9.28 5.64 6.10
N ASP A 160 8.62 5.44 4.96
CA ASP A 160 7.25 4.92 4.94
C ASP A 160 7.19 3.46 5.40
N LYS A 161 6.19 3.14 6.24
CA LYS A 161 6.01 1.78 6.78
C LYS A 161 5.88 0.68 5.71
N VAL A 162 5.48 1.04 4.48
CA VAL A 162 5.36 0.10 3.37
C VAL A 162 6.72 -0.26 2.80
N THR A 163 7.63 0.71 2.70
CA THR A 163 8.92 0.58 2.00
C THR A 163 10.14 0.60 2.92
N ASN A 164 9.96 0.94 4.21
CA ASN A 164 11.06 0.97 5.17
C ASN A 164 11.83 -0.35 5.22
N GLY A 165 13.16 -0.24 5.13
CA GLY A 165 14.08 -1.37 5.15
C GLY A 165 14.17 -2.17 3.84
N LEU A 166 13.36 -1.84 2.81
CA LEU A 166 13.50 -2.39 1.47
C LEU A 166 14.59 -1.63 0.71
N LYS A 167 15.19 -2.32 -0.26
CA LYS A 167 16.16 -1.77 -1.21
C LYS A 167 15.56 -1.78 -2.60
N ASP A 168 16.20 -1.09 -3.52
CA ASP A 168 15.93 -1.20 -4.94
C ASP A 168 16.02 -2.66 -5.39
N PHE A 169 15.18 -3.06 -6.30
CA PHE A 169 15.08 -4.44 -6.74
C PHE A 169 14.74 -4.54 -8.23
N HIS A 170 14.93 -5.74 -8.77
CA HIS A 170 14.76 -6.02 -10.18
C HIS A 170 13.46 -6.80 -10.44
N MET A 171 12.76 -6.44 -11.49
CA MET A 171 11.59 -7.13 -12.02
C MET A 171 11.85 -7.63 -13.44
N ASN A 172 11.20 -8.73 -13.80
CA ASN A 172 11.04 -9.14 -15.20
C ASN A 172 9.54 -9.33 -15.45
N SER A 173 8.88 -8.24 -15.85
CA SER A 173 7.44 -8.13 -15.89
C SER A 173 7.01 -7.03 -16.87
N GLU A 174 5.71 -6.71 -16.93
CA GLU A 174 5.23 -5.53 -17.66
C GLU A 174 5.59 -4.26 -16.88
N GLN A 175 6.44 -3.42 -17.48
CA GLN A 175 6.76 -2.10 -16.95
C GLN A 175 5.64 -1.12 -17.35
N TYR A 176 4.81 -0.71 -16.39
CA TYR A 176 3.66 0.16 -16.67
C TYR A 176 4.05 1.62 -16.80
N TYR A 177 3.73 2.22 -17.96
CA TYR A 177 3.63 3.66 -18.11
C TYR A 177 2.24 4.10 -17.69
N MET A 178 2.15 5.01 -16.71
CA MET A 178 0.90 5.39 -16.04
C MET A 178 0.68 6.90 -16.18
N HIS A 179 -0.59 7.30 -16.35
CA HIS A 179 -1.00 8.64 -15.95
C HIS A 179 -1.29 8.60 -14.47
N VAL A 180 -0.65 9.48 -13.70
CA VAL A 180 -0.74 9.48 -12.22
C VAL A 180 -1.23 10.84 -11.73
N ASP A 181 -2.20 10.80 -10.81
CA ASP A 181 -2.72 11.98 -10.13
C ASP A 181 -1.58 12.65 -9.34
N PRO A 182 -1.40 13.97 -9.49
CA PRO A 182 -0.40 14.67 -8.69
C PRO A 182 -0.60 14.52 -7.17
N ASN A 183 -1.81 14.27 -6.69
CA ASN A 183 -2.10 14.11 -5.27
C ASN A 183 -1.99 12.66 -4.79
N VAL A 184 -0.85 12.03 -5.06
CA VAL A 184 -0.48 10.72 -4.51
C VAL A 184 0.83 10.81 -3.73
N LYS A 185 0.99 9.98 -2.71
CA LYS A 185 2.27 9.79 -2.02
C LYS A 185 3.01 8.64 -2.70
N VAL A 186 4.00 8.96 -3.53
CA VAL A 186 4.80 7.98 -4.26
C VAL A 186 5.82 7.34 -3.31
N LEU A 187 5.91 6.01 -3.35
CA LEU A 187 6.82 5.22 -2.51
C LEU A 187 7.93 4.55 -3.30
N ALA A 188 7.67 4.21 -4.57
CA ALA A 188 8.64 3.62 -5.47
C ALA A 188 8.37 4.07 -6.92
N THR A 189 9.43 4.08 -7.73
CA THR A 189 9.41 4.51 -9.13
C THR A 189 10.17 3.53 -10.01
N THR A 190 9.98 3.66 -11.33
CA THR A 190 10.82 3.03 -12.35
C THR A 190 11.17 4.05 -13.43
N THR A 191 12.29 3.84 -14.12
CA THR A 191 12.73 4.71 -15.21
C THR A 191 12.69 3.95 -16.53
N PHE A 192 12.10 4.54 -17.56
CA PHE A 192 12.05 3.97 -18.90
C PHE A 192 13.35 4.26 -19.67
N SER A 193 13.88 3.24 -20.36
CA SER A 193 15.11 3.36 -21.16
C SER A 193 14.88 3.94 -22.55
N GLY A 194 13.63 4.07 -22.98
CA GLY A 194 13.31 4.50 -24.35
C GLY A 194 13.50 3.44 -25.46
N ASP A 195 14.04 2.26 -25.15
CA ASP A 195 14.33 1.21 -26.14
C ASP A 195 13.11 0.76 -26.92
N HIS A 196 11.95 0.76 -26.31
CA HIS A 196 10.67 0.33 -26.90
C HIS A 196 9.76 1.51 -27.26
N ALA A 197 10.07 2.72 -26.79
CA ALA A 197 9.33 3.96 -27.05
C ALA A 197 10.23 5.15 -26.76
N SER A 198 10.95 5.64 -27.79
CA SER A 198 12.02 6.65 -27.61
C SER A 198 11.53 7.99 -27.01
N TRP A 199 10.24 8.30 -27.16
CA TRP A 199 9.65 9.55 -26.63
C TRP A 199 9.39 9.54 -25.11
N ILE A 200 9.63 8.40 -24.43
CA ILE A 200 9.57 8.31 -22.97
C ILE A 200 10.93 7.98 -22.35
N ASP A 201 12.01 8.11 -23.11
CA ASP A 201 13.37 7.89 -22.60
C ASP A 201 13.66 8.79 -21.40
N GLY A 202 14.16 8.19 -20.31
CA GLY A 202 14.40 8.89 -19.07
C GLY A 202 13.17 9.26 -18.25
N CYS A 203 11.95 8.93 -18.71
CA CYS A 203 10.75 9.19 -17.91
C CYS A 203 10.73 8.34 -16.65
N VAL A 204 10.57 9.01 -15.51
CA VAL A 204 10.40 8.37 -14.19
C VAL A 204 8.90 8.26 -13.89
N ILE A 205 8.43 7.04 -13.71
CA ILE A 205 7.01 6.75 -13.48
C ILE A 205 6.81 6.14 -12.09
N PRO A 206 5.81 6.60 -11.31
CA PRO A 206 5.41 5.97 -10.06
C PRO A 206 4.98 4.52 -10.25
N VAL A 207 5.52 3.62 -9.41
CA VAL A 207 5.21 2.18 -9.38
C VAL A 207 4.31 1.85 -8.21
N VAL A 208 4.56 2.47 -7.05
CA VAL A 208 3.82 2.24 -5.81
C VAL A 208 3.42 3.57 -5.22
N TRP A 209 2.14 3.70 -4.85
CA TRP A 209 1.66 4.89 -4.19
C TRP A 209 0.53 4.65 -3.18
N LYS A 210 0.37 5.62 -2.32
CA LYS A 210 -0.77 5.82 -1.42
C LYS A 210 -1.58 7.02 -1.88
N LYS A 211 -2.90 6.95 -1.72
CA LYS A 211 -3.81 8.06 -1.97
C LYS A 211 -4.89 8.10 -0.90
N MET A 212 -5.37 9.29 -0.58
CA MET A 212 -6.60 9.45 0.17
C MET A 212 -7.76 9.78 -0.77
N TYR A 213 -8.88 9.07 -0.63
CA TYR A 213 -10.13 9.39 -1.31
C TYR A 213 -11.25 9.58 -0.28
N GLY A 214 -11.59 10.84 -0.02
CA GLY A 214 -12.39 11.16 1.17
C GLY A 214 -11.63 10.76 2.45
N LYS A 215 -12.22 9.86 3.24
CA LYS A 215 -11.55 9.27 4.42
C LYS A 215 -10.86 7.95 4.14
N GLY A 216 -11.04 7.39 2.94
CA GLY A 216 -10.51 6.07 2.58
C GLY A 216 -9.06 6.10 2.14
N ARG A 217 -8.29 5.12 2.62
CA ARG A 217 -6.92 4.84 2.19
C ARG A 217 -6.93 3.98 0.95
N VAL A 218 -6.30 4.43 -0.11
CA VAL A 218 -6.15 3.71 -1.38
C VAL A 218 -4.67 3.37 -1.59
N PHE A 219 -4.38 2.10 -1.72
CA PHE A 219 -3.03 1.60 -1.99
C PHE A 219 -2.96 0.94 -3.36
N TYR A 220 -2.00 1.36 -4.15
CA TYR A 220 -1.73 0.81 -5.46
C TYR A 220 -0.27 0.41 -5.65
N SER A 221 -0.06 -0.72 -6.34
CA SER A 221 1.21 -1.14 -6.89
C SER A 221 1.05 -1.54 -8.34
N SER A 222 1.89 -1.04 -9.25
CA SER A 222 1.87 -1.48 -10.65
C SER A 222 2.58 -2.82 -10.88
N LEU A 223 3.17 -3.40 -9.84
CA LEU A 223 3.78 -4.74 -9.86
C LEU A 223 2.68 -5.82 -9.80
N GLY A 224 3.00 -7.05 -10.21
CA GLY A 224 2.07 -8.17 -10.09
C GLY A 224 1.25 -8.42 -11.37
N HIS A 225 1.90 -8.35 -12.55
CA HIS A 225 1.33 -8.74 -13.84
C HIS A 225 0.75 -10.16 -13.79
N VAL A 226 1.55 -11.10 -13.30
CA VAL A 226 1.15 -12.49 -13.06
C VAL A 226 1.50 -12.91 -11.64
N ALA A 227 0.92 -14.03 -11.19
CA ALA A 227 1.13 -14.53 -9.82
C ALA A 227 2.62 -14.73 -9.49
N LYS A 228 3.43 -15.14 -10.48
CA LYS A 228 4.87 -15.36 -10.35
C LYS A 228 5.66 -14.08 -9.99
N ASP A 229 5.16 -12.89 -10.29
CA ASP A 229 5.82 -11.64 -9.93
C ASP A 229 5.95 -11.48 -8.41
N PHE A 230 5.07 -12.13 -7.66
CA PHE A 230 5.13 -12.16 -6.19
C PHE A 230 6.14 -13.16 -5.63
N ASP A 231 6.89 -13.89 -6.47
CA ASP A 231 8.08 -14.62 -6.06
C ASP A 231 9.25 -13.64 -5.77
N VAL A 232 9.16 -12.38 -6.26
CA VAL A 232 10.08 -11.31 -5.88
C VAL A 232 9.70 -10.83 -4.47
N PRO A 233 10.58 -11.03 -3.47
CA PRO A 233 10.24 -10.78 -2.07
C PRO A 233 9.80 -9.35 -1.78
N GLU A 234 10.44 -8.37 -2.41
CA GLU A 234 10.14 -6.95 -2.26
C GLU A 234 8.75 -6.61 -2.80
N ALA A 235 8.37 -7.14 -3.97
CA ALA A 235 7.06 -6.93 -4.57
C ALA A 235 5.94 -7.51 -3.68
N LEU A 236 6.13 -8.73 -3.17
CA LEU A 236 5.20 -9.37 -2.24
C LEU A 236 5.08 -8.60 -0.92
N GLU A 237 6.21 -8.18 -0.35
CA GLU A 237 6.22 -7.47 0.94
C GLU A 237 5.61 -6.08 0.82
N ILE A 238 5.87 -5.32 -0.25
CA ILE A 238 5.23 -4.04 -0.55
C ILE A 238 3.71 -4.21 -0.56
N MET A 239 3.21 -5.21 -1.27
CA MET A 239 1.76 -5.43 -1.37
C MET A 239 1.16 -5.82 -0.01
N LYS A 240 1.80 -6.71 0.74
CA LYS A 240 1.35 -7.10 2.09
C LYS A 240 1.32 -5.91 3.05
N ARG A 241 2.34 -5.06 3.03
CA ARG A 241 2.40 -3.87 3.89
C ARG A 241 1.38 -2.81 3.46
N GLY A 242 1.17 -2.64 2.15
CA GLY A 242 0.14 -1.77 1.61
C GLY A 242 -1.26 -2.18 2.04
N ILE A 243 -1.57 -3.48 2.00
CA ILE A 243 -2.82 -4.06 2.50
C ILE A 243 -2.99 -3.78 4.00
N ARG A 244 -1.94 -4.00 4.81
CA ARG A 244 -1.97 -3.68 6.26
C ARG A 244 -2.15 -2.19 6.54
N TRP A 245 -1.61 -1.31 5.70
CA TRP A 245 -1.83 0.12 5.81
C TRP A 245 -3.27 0.53 5.45
N ALA A 246 -3.83 -0.07 4.40
CA ALA A 246 -5.17 0.28 3.92
C ALA A 246 -6.28 -0.24 4.86
N VAL A 247 -6.11 -1.42 5.48
CA VAL A 247 -7.15 -2.08 6.28
C VAL A 247 -7.53 -1.31 7.55
N VAL A 248 -6.64 -0.47 8.06
CA VAL A 248 -6.92 0.34 9.27
C VAL A 248 -7.59 1.68 8.96
N SER A 249 -7.94 1.94 7.72
CA SER A 249 -8.50 3.20 7.22
C SER A 249 -9.69 3.72 8.04
N LEU A 250 -10.64 2.87 8.42
CA LEU A 250 -11.80 3.23 9.25
C LEU A 250 -11.47 3.55 10.71
N TYR A 251 -10.26 3.23 11.17
CA TYR A 251 -9.86 3.22 12.59
C TYR A 251 -8.78 4.23 12.92
N GLU A 252 -8.20 4.86 11.92
CA GLU A 252 -7.15 5.86 12.07
C GLU A 252 -7.56 7.13 11.34
N GLU A 253 -7.08 8.27 11.81
CA GLU A 253 -7.31 9.56 11.15
C GLU A 253 -6.76 9.54 9.72
N PRO A 254 -7.44 10.21 8.77
CA PRO A 254 -6.93 10.35 7.42
C PRO A 254 -5.55 11.02 7.40
N GLU A 255 -4.64 10.45 6.63
CA GLU A 255 -3.34 11.06 6.41
C GLU A 255 -3.49 12.31 5.53
N SER A 256 -2.63 13.30 5.75
CA SER A 256 -2.59 14.50 4.93
C SER A 256 -1.18 14.69 4.39
N TRP A 257 -1.07 14.80 3.08
CA TRP A 257 0.14 15.22 2.36
C TRP A 257 -0.25 16.12 1.20
N ILE A 258 0.65 16.98 0.80
CA ILE A 258 0.49 17.86 -0.37
C ILE A 258 1.51 17.39 -1.40
N ASN A 259 1.04 16.89 -2.54
CA ASN A 259 1.85 16.45 -3.67
C ASN A 259 1.13 16.77 -4.99
N PRO A 260 1.90 17.06 -6.03
CA PRO A 260 3.23 17.60 -5.92
C PRO A 260 3.16 19.04 -5.44
N VAL A 261 4.26 19.52 -4.93
CA VAL A 261 4.45 20.96 -4.81
C VAL A 261 5.02 21.44 -6.14
N TYR A 262 4.19 22.04 -6.96
CA TYR A 262 4.69 22.81 -8.10
C TYR A 262 5.24 24.13 -7.54
N ALA A 263 6.52 24.43 -7.83
CA ALA A 263 7.08 25.72 -7.48
C ALA A 263 6.37 26.80 -8.29
N ASP A 264 5.88 27.85 -7.62
CA ASP A 264 5.34 29.05 -8.23
C ASP A 264 6.45 29.89 -8.87
#